data_6e2a25d1254fc0dba04d686ef871f1ca
#
_entry.id   6e2a25d1254fc0dba04d686ef871f1ca
#
_cell.length_a   1.000
_cell.length_b   1.000
_cell.length_c   1.000
_cell.angle_alpha   90.00
_cell.angle_beta   90.00
_cell.angle_gamma   90.00
#
_symmetry.space_group_name_H-M   'P 1'
#
loop_
_entity.id
_entity.type
_entity.pdbx_description
1 polymer ?
#
loop_
_entity_poly.entity_id
_entity_poly.type
_entity_poly.pdbx_seq_one_letter_code
_entity_poly.pdbx_strand_id
1 'polypeptide(L)'
;MRNKWMPLIYVFILLLIGAAFIDLPYYVMKPGDAHALKPIVEVAGGKKDEGTLMLTTIKMGEANYITYALASLRDYEEILPVEEVRSPHETNDEYNIRQQYLMSNSQQNAITVAFDAAEKPYTFQYEGVYVLNVFPGMPAEGVLEAGDRIVAIDGKEFKSSRLFTDYIQTKQPGEKVTITFIRNKEKMEKSISLKKFEGNEQKTGMGIGLADQKKLVSKPKVKLKADSIGGPSAGLMFSLEIYNQLVKEDVAKGRKIAGTGTMEPDGTVGRIGGIAQKVVAADKAGAEIFLAPDDYISPELKKRVPGIVSNYKEAVRTAKDIDTKMKIVPVHTFDDALTYLLNGK
;
A
#
# COMPACT_ATOMS: atom_id res chain seq x y z
N MET A 1 5.85 -28.99 52.19
CA MET A 1 4.99 -29.53 51.13
C MET A 1 5.59 -29.11 49.79
N ARG A 2 6.21 -30.02 49.01
CA ARG A 2 6.77 -29.75 47.69
C ARG A 2 5.59 -29.50 46.75
N ASN A 3 5.56 -28.31 46.14
CA ASN A 3 4.44 -27.84 45.32
C ASN A 3 4.35 -28.73 44.07
N LYS A 4 3.46 -29.72 44.07
CA LYS A 4 3.28 -30.71 42.99
C LYS A 4 2.84 -30.07 41.65
N TRP A 5 2.46 -28.80 41.68
CA TRP A 5 2.04 -28.02 40.53
C TRP A 5 3.20 -27.35 39.76
N MET A 6 4.41 -27.22 40.41
CA MET A 6 5.55 -26.57 39.74
C MET A 6 5.97 -27.24 38.42
N PRO A 7 6.08 -28.59 38.30
CA PRO A 7 6.44 -29.19 37.04
C PRO A 7 5.38 -28.97 35.94
N LEU A 8 4.08 -28.94 36.29
CA LEU A 8 3.00 -28.65 35.37
C LEU A 8 3.08 -27.21 34.85
N ILE A 9 3.43 -26.26 35.70
CA ILE A 9 3.62 -24.86 35.33
C ILE A 9 4.79 -24.74 34.33
N TYR A 10 5.90 -25.42 34.58
CA TYR A 10 7.05 -25.42 33.64
C TYR A 10 6.71 -26.02 32.29
N VAL A 11 5.98 -27.14 32.25
CA VAL A 11 5.51 -27.76 31.01
C VAL A 11 4.56 -26.81 30.27
N PHE A 12 3.64 -26.16 30.96
CA PHE A 12 2.72 -25.18 30.37
C PHE A 12 3.46 -23.97 29.78
N ILE A 13 4.47 -23.44 30.49
CA ILE A 13 5.31 -22.34 29.99
C ILE A 13 6.07 -22.78 28.73
N LEU A 14 6.65 -23.99 28.73
CA LEU A 14 7.35 -24.53 27.56
C LEU A 14 6.41 -24.71 26.36
N LEU A 15 5.18 -25.16 26.57
CA LEU A 15 4.16 -25.25 25.52
C LEU A 15 3.76 -23.87 24.99
N LEU A 16 3.62 -22.85 25.84
CA LEU A 16 3.35 -21.50 25.39
C LEU A 16 4.52 -20.91 24.58
N ILE A 17 5.75 -21.17 25.05
CA ILE A 17 6.94 -20.75 24.28
C ILE A 17 6.95 -21.43 22.92
N GLY A 18 6.73 -22.75 22.86
CA GLY A 18 6.64 -23.49 21.59
C GLY A 18 5.55 -22.93 20.66
N ALA A 19 4.38 -22.64 21.21
CA ALA A 19 3.25 -22.08 20.47
C ALA A 19 3.52 -20.69 19.88
N ALA A 20 4.48 -19.94 20.47
CA ALA A 20 4.88 -18.63 19.96
C ALA A 20 5.76 -18.69 18.68
N PHE A 21 6.37 -19.86 18.41
CA PHE A 21 7.28 -20.06 17.25
C PHE A 21 6.64 -20.85 16.12
N ILE A 22 5.39 -21.23 16.24
CA ILE A 22 4.68 -21.96 15.18
C ILE A 22 3.75 -20.99 14.48
N ASP A 23 4.08 -20.65 13.22
CA ASP A 23 3.25 -19.77 12.39
C ASP A 23 2.03 -20.51 11.87
N LEU A 24 0.92 -19.80 11.84
CA LEU A 24 -0.36 -20.26 11.30
C LEU A 24 -0.57 -19.62 9.91
N PRO A 25 -1.39 -20.23 9.04
CA PRO A 25 -1.69 -19.68 7.72
C PRO A 25 -2.68 -18.49 7.83
N TYR A 26 -2.42 -17.56 8.74
CA TYR A 26 -3.23 -16.38 9.00
C TYR A 26 -2.34 -15.16 9.27
N TYR A 27 -2.92 -14.00 9.02
CA TYR A 27 -2.41 -12.71 9.49
C TYR A 27 -3.31 -12.17 10.60
N VAL A 28 -2.70 -11.44 11.53
CA VAL A 28 -3.44 -10.61 12.50
C VAL A 28 -3.27 -9.15 12.09
N MET A 29 -4.38 -8.49 11.81
CA MET A 29 -4.46 -7.06 11.55
C MET A 29 -5.02 -6.36 12.78
N LYS A 30 -4.37 -5.29 13.22
CA LYS A 30 -4.76 -4.52 14.42
C LYS A 30 -4.56 -3.02 14.22
N PRO A 31 -5.19 -2.17 15.06
CA PRO A 31 -4.96 -0.73 15.03
C PRO A 31 -3.48 -0.40 15.07
N GLY A 32 -3.06 0.43 14.11
CA GLY A 32 -1.73 1.02 14.08
C GLY A 32 -1.68 2.36 14.80
N ASP A 33 -1.04 3.34 14.17
CA ASP A 33 -0.86 4.68 14.71
C ASP A 33 -1.36 5.73 13.71
N ALA A 34 -1.66 6.94 14.18
CA ALA A 34 -1.86 8.10 13.34
C ALA A 34 -0.58 8.95 13.37
N HIS A 35 0.00 9.17 12.20
CA HIS A 35 1.27 9.90 12.06
C HIS A 35 1.04 11.27 11.44
N ALA A 36 1.52 12.32 12.12
CA ALA A 36 1.53 13.65 11.55
C ALA A 36 2.36 13.69 10.26
N LEU A 37 1.86 14.37 9.24
CA LEU A 37 2.47 14.38 7.91
C LEU A 37 3.59 15.40 7.75
N LYS A 38 3.63 16.47 8.54
CA LYS A 38 4.68 17.50 8.48
C LYS A 38 6.12 16.99 8.51
N PRO A 39 6.49 16.00 9.34
CA PRO A 39 7.84 15.43 9.30
C PRO A 39 8.07 14.45 8.15
N ILE A 40 7.00 13.96 7.52
CA ILE A 40 7.03 12.96 6.45
C ILE A 40 7.06 13.65 5.08
N VAL A 41 6.30 14.72 4.90
CA VAL A 41 6.14 15.47 3.65
C VAL A 41 6.90 16.78 3.72
N GLU A 42 7.79 17.00 2.77
CA GLU A 42 8.59 18.24 2.65
C GLU A 42 8.50 18.77 1.22
N VAL A 43 7.88 19.93 1.05
CA VAL A 43 7.86 20.68 -0.20
C VAL A 43 8.90 21.79 -0.12
N ALA A 44 9.78 21.89 -1.12
CA ALA A 44 10.83 22.93 -1.14
C ALA A 44 10.22 24.35 -1.18
N GLY A 45 10.48 25.14 -0.15
CA GLY A 45 9.87 26.46 0.02
C GLY A 45 8.42 26.41 0.47
N GLY A 46 7.95 25.26 0.92
CA GLY A 46 6.60 25.06 1.42
C GLY A 46 6.29 25.84 2.69
N LYS A 47 5.05 26.16 2.86
CA LYS A 47 4.53 26.91 4.01
C LYS A 47 4.48 26.02 5.27
N LYS A 48 4.59 26.65 6.44
CA LYS A 48 4.23 26.03 7.74
C LYS A 48 2.84 26.48 8.12
N ASP A 49 1.99 25.56 8.49
CA ASP A 49 0.63 25.77 8.96
C ASP A 49 0.49 25.50 10.47
N GLU A 50 -0.68 25.80 11.06
CA GLU A 50 -0.94 25.61 12.49
C GLU A 50 -1.61 24.28 12.80
N GLY A 51 -2.41 23.73 11.86
CA GLY A 51 -3.11 22.47 12.03
C GLY A 51 -2.22 21.23 11.83
N THR A 52 -2.82 20.06 11.89
CA THR A 52 -2.12 18.78 11.72
C THR A 52 -2.93 17.84 10.84
N LEU A 53 -2.38 17.50 9.68
CA LEU A 53 -2.86 16.40 8.84
C LEU A 53 -2.13 15.12 9.26
N MET A 54 -2.86 14.01 9.40
CA MET A 54 -2.34 12.73 9.85
C MET A 54 -2.77 11.61 8.90
N LEU A 55 -1.83 10.78 8.48
CA LEU A 55 -2.14 9.48 7.90
C LEU A 55 -2.36 8.44 9.00
N THR A 56 -3.20 7.44 8.72
CA THR A 56 -3.45 6.33 9.65
C THR A 56 -2.92 5.02 9.10
N THR A 57 -2.35 4.19 9.99
CA THR A 57 -1.79 2.90 9.66
C THR A 57 -2.54 1.76 10.33
N ILE A 58 -2.33 0.56 9.84
CA ILE A 58 -2.63 -0.70 10.51
C ILE A 58 -1.30 -1.39 10.86
N LYS A 59 -1.30 -2.25 11.86
CA LYS A 59 -0.21 -3.19 12.12
C LYS A 59 -0.69 -4.56 11.69
N MET A 60 0.07 -5.19 10.80
CA MET A 60 -0.23 -6.53 10.31
C MET A 60 1.00 -7.42 10.41
N GLY A 61 0.80 -8.66 10.85
CA GLY A 61 1.87 -9.64 10.98
C GLY A 61 1.33 -11.06 10.90
N GLU A 62 2.18 -12.01 10.59
CA GLU A 62 1.84 -13.43 10.58
C GLU A 62 1.37 -13.87 11.97
N ALA A 63 0.33 -14.69 12.01
CA ALA A 63 -0.24 -15.20 13.24
C ALA A 63 0.52 -16.43 13.71
N ASN A 64 0.84 -16.49 15.01
CA ASN A 64 1.13 -17.73 15.72
C ASN A 64 -0.05 -18.08 16.66
N TYR A 65 -0.01 -19.23 17.31
CA TYR A 65 -1.11 -19.66 18.19
C TYR A 65 -1.47 -18.63 19.29
N ILE A 66 -0.48 -17.89 19.80
CA ILE A 66 -0.70 -16.90 20.85
C ILE A 66 -1.37 -15.64 20.28
N THR A 67 -0.83 -15.10 19.19
CA THR A 67 -1.40 -13.89 18.56
C THR A 67 -2.78 -14.17 17.98
N TYR A 68 -3.01 -15.36 17.44
CA TYR A 68 -4.33 -15.81 16.96
C TYR A 68 -5.36 -15.83 18.11
N ALA A 69 -5.00 -16.49 19.24
CA ALA A 69 -5.90 -16.57 20.40
C ALA A 69 -6.16 -15.18 21.01
N LEU A 70 -5.16 -14.31 21.07
CA LEU A 70 -5.34 -12.96 21.60
C LEU A 70 -6.21 -12.10 20.67
N ALA A 71 -6.01 -12.19 19.37
CA ALA A 71 -6.82 -11.47 18.39
C ALA A 71 -8.29 -11.89 18.41
N SER A 72 -8.58 -13.17 18.68
CA SER A 72 -9.96 -13.67 18.81
C SER A 72 -10.72 -13.10 20.02
N LEU A 73 -10.01 -12.47 20.97
CA LEU A 73 -10.56 -11.92 22.22
C LEU A 73 -10.53 -10.39 22.28
N ARG A 74 -9.95 -9.74 21.27
CA ARG A 74 -9.75 -8.29 21.26
C ARG A 74 -10.57 -7.63 20.17
N ASP A 75 -11.24 -6.55 20.54
CA ASP A 75 -11.94 -5.71 19.59
C ASP A 75 -10.97 -5.06 18.60
N TYR A 76 -11.40 -4.97 17.34
CA TYR A 76 -10.63 -4.37 16.23
C TYR A 76 -9.29 -5.08 15.91
N GLU A 77 -9.07 -6.30 16.42
CA GLU A 77 -8.05 -7.20 15.89
C GLU A 77 -8.76 -8.22 14.96
N GLU A 78 -8.32 -8.29 13.72
CA GLU A 78 -8.94 -9.12 12.68
C GLU A 78 -7.98 -10.21 12.24
N ILE A 79 -8.49 -11.44 12.11
CA ILE A 79 -7.73 -12.60 11.66
C ILE A 79 -8.08 -12.82 10.19
N LEU A 80 -7.07 -12.73 9.32
CA LEU A 80 -7.20 -12.85 7.87
C LEU A 80 -6.47 -14.10 7.39
N PRO A 81 -7.09 -14.98 6.58
CA PRO A 81 -6.37 -16.03 5.88
C PRO A 81 -5.26 -15.46 5.00
N VAL A 82 -4.15 -16.21 4.86
CA VAL A 82 -3.01 -15.78 4.02
C VAL A 82 -3.44 -15.45 2.59
N GLU A 83 -4.39 -16.20 2.04
CA GLU A 83 -4.91 -16.04 0.68
C GLU A 83 -5.68 -14.73 0.45
N GLU A 84 -6.14 -14.07 1.52
CA GLU A 84 -6.78 -12.75 1.42
C GLU A 84 -5.75 -11.61 1.42
N VAL A 85 -4.54 -11.86 1.92
CA VAL A 85 -3.46 -10.88 2.06
C VAL A 85 -2.44 -10.98 0.92
N ARG A 86 -2.07 -12.21 0.56
CA ARG A 86 -1.07 -12.52 -0.46
C ARG A 86 -1.69 -13.20 -1.67
N SER A 87 -1.11 -12.95 -2.83
CA SER A 87 -1.45 -13.65 -4.06
C SER A 87 -0.99 -15.12 -3.98
N PRO A 88 -1.61 -16.06 -4.71
CA PRO A 88 -1.13 -17.45 -4.77
C PRO A 88 0.36 -17.52 -5.12
N HIS A 89 1.10 -18.29 -4.34
CA HIS A 89 2.56 -18.47 -4.46
C HIS A 89 3.42 -17.22 -4.19
N GLU A 90 2.85 -16.09 -3.75
CA GLU A 90 3.60 -14.89 -3.38
C GLU A 90 4.37 -15.11 -2.07
N THR A 91 5.68 -14.90 -2.09
CA THR A 91 6.53 -14.94 -0.91
C THR A 91 6.35 -13.68 -0.04
N ASN A 92 6.86 -13.70 1.18
CA ASN A 92 6.88 -12.51 2.05
C ASN A 92 7.68 -11.35 1.44
N ASP A 93 8.79 -11.65 0.78
CA ASP A 93 9.63 -10.63 0.15
C ASP A 93 8.92 -10.00 -1.05
N GLU A 94 8.27 -10.80 -1.90
CA GLU A 94 7.46 -10.31 -3.02
C GLU A 94 6.29 -9.46 -2.54
N TYR A 95 5.59 -9.90 -1.48
CA TYR A 95 4.55 -9.10 -0.85
C TYR A 95 5.08 -7.74 -0.38
N ASN A 96 6.21 -7.71 0.33
CA ASN A 96 6.82 -6.48 0.82
C ASN A 96 7.23 -5.55 -0.34
N ILE A 97 7.83 -6.09 -1.40
CA ILE A 97 8.19 -5.35 -2.60
C ILE A 97 6.96 -4.79 -3.29
N ARG A 98 5.89 -5.57 -3.41
CA ARG A 98 4.61 -5.11 -3.96
C ARG A 98 4.03 -3.97 -3.11
N GLN A 99 4.06 -4.07 -1.77
CA GLN A 99 3.58 -3.00 -0.88
C GLN A 99 4.41 -1.71 -1.02
N GLN A 100 5.73 -1.82 -1.16
CA GLN A 100 6.60 -0.68 -1.40
C GLN A 100 6.35 -0.04 -2.77
N TYR A 101 6.16 -0.84 -3.81
CA TYR A 101 5.78 -0.35 -5.14
C TYR A 101 4.45 0.40 -5.12
N LEU A 102 3.42 -0.16 -4.47
CA LEU A 102 2.12 0.47 -4.31
C LEU A 102 2.20 1.79 -3.53
N MET A 103 3.03 1.84 -2.48
CA MET A 103 3.29 3.08 -1.74
C MET A 103 3.98 4.13 -2.63
N SER A 104 5.01 3.74 -3.38
CA SER A 104 5.71 4.65 -4.32
C SER A 104 4.75 5.22 -5.37
N ASN A 105 3.86 4.39 -5.90
CA ASN A 105 2.82 4.82 -6.85
C ASN A 105 1.83 5.80 -6.20
N SER A 106 1.38 5.49 -4.99
CA SER A 106 0.48 6.36 -4.22
C SER A 106 1.10 7.73 -3.95
N GLN A 107 2.39 7.77 -3.63
CA GLN A 107 3.14 9.02 -3.45
C GLN A 107 3.20 9.83 -4.75
N GLN A 108 3.47 9.20 -5.89
CA GLN A 108 3.50 9.88 -7.18
C GLN A 108 2.12 10.41 -7.57
N ASN A 109 1.06 9.63 -7.39
CA ASN A 109 -0.31 10.07 -7.62
C ASN A 109 -0.68 11.24 -6.71
N ALA A 110 -0.29 11.19 -5.44
CA ALA A 110 -0.52 12.27 -4.49
C ALA A 110 0.16 13.58 -4.90
N ILE A 111 1.41 13.51 -5.39
CA ILE A 111 2.10 14.68 -5.93
C ILE A 111 1.38 15.20 -7.17
N THR A 112 1.00 14.30 -8.10
CA THR A 112 0.26 14.65 -9.33
C THR A 112 -1.00 15.45 -9.00
N VAL A 113 -1.90 14.88 -8.18
CA VAL A 113 -3.17 15.51 -7.82
C VAL A 113 -2.97 16.85 -7.10
N ALA A 114 -2.06 16.92 -6.13
CA ALA A 114 -1.78 18.15 -5.40
C ALA A 114 -1.17 19.24 -6.31
N PHE A 115 -0.34 18.86 -7.28
CA PHE A 115 0.29 19.79 -8.22
C PHE A 115 -0.68 20.28 -9.28
N ASP A 116 -1.56 19.41 -9.79
CA ASP A 116 -2.64 19.81 -10.71
C ASP A 116 -3.58 20.81 -10.02
N ALA A 117 -4.03 20.53 -8.79
CA ALA A 117 -4.87 21.45 -8.00
C ALA A 117 -4.17 22.77 -7.64
N ALA A 118 -2.85 22.77 -7.46
CA ALA A 118 -2.07 23.97 -7.18
C ALA A 118 -1.47 24.63 -8.43
N GLU A 119 -1.80 24.14 -9.64
CA GLU A 119 -1.27 24.63 -10.93
C GLU A 119 0.27 24.67 -10.97
N LYS A 120 0.92 23.60 -10.48
CA LYS A 120 2.37 23.49 -10.46
C LYS A 120 2.88 22.47 -11.49
N PRO A 121 4.05 22.72 -12.12
CA PRO A 121 4.58 21.81 -13.14
C PRO A 121 5.24 20.57 -12.55
N TYR A 122 5.03 19.44 -13.20
CA TYR A 122 5.73 18.17 -12.99
C TYR A 122 5.92 17.42 -14.31
N THR A 123 6.79 16.42 -14.31
CA THR A 123 7.02 15.53 -15.45
C THR A 123 7.28 14.11 -14.96
N PHE A 124 6.99 13.11 -15.80
CA PHE A 124 7.37 11.73 -15.55
C PHE A 124 8.56 11.33 -16.41
N GLN A 125 9.52 10.65 -15.81
CA GLN A 125 10.61 9.96 -16.50
C GLN A 125 10.40 8.46 -16.34
N TYR A 126 10.33 7.74 -17.46
CA TYR A 126 10.26 6.29 -17.44
C TYR A 126 11.65 5.71 -17.14
N GLU A 127 11.74 4.83 -16.18
CA GLU A 127 13.02 4.26 -15.71
C GLU A 127 13.19 2.78 -16.07
N GLY A 128 12.13 2.10 -16.52
CA GLY A 128 12.16 0.69 -16.90
C GLY A 128 10.93 -0.08 -16.45
N VAL A 129 11.05 -1.40 -16.51
CA VAL A 129 10.04 -2.37 -16.05
C VAL A 129 10.45 -2.88 -14.67
N TYR A 130 9.57 -2.72 -13.68
CA TYR A 130 9.78 -3.21 -12.33
C TYR A 130 9.23 -4.63 -12.20
N VAL A 131 10.03 -5.55 -11.66
CA VAL A 131 9.63 -6.94 -11.40
C VAL A 131 8.94 -7.00 -10.03
N LEU A 132 7.66 -7.35 -10.02
CA LEU A 132 6.86 -7.46 -8.79
C LEU A 132 6.97 -8.85 -8.16
N ASN A 133 6.98 -9.88 -9.00
CA ASN A 133 7.14 -11.29 -8.61
C ASN A 133 7.65 -12.13 -9.76
N VAL A 134 8.15 -13.32 -9.46
CA VAL A 134 8.61 -14.32 -10.43
C VAL A 134 7.76 -15.57 -10.30
N PHE A 135 7.19 -16.06 -11.42
CA PHE A 135 6.34 -17.24 -11.40
C PHE A 135 7.18 -18.53 -11.33
N PRO A 136 6.88 -19.43 -10.38
CA PRO A 136 7.55 -20.72 -10.27
C PRO A 136 7.48 -21.55 -11.56
N GLY A 137 8.55 -22.26 -11.90
CA GLY A 137 8.64 -23.10 -13.12
C GLY A 137 8.82 -22.33 -14.42
N MET A 138 8.92 -20.99 -14.35
CA MET A 138 9.13 -20.14 -15.51
C MET A 138 10.59 -19.69 -15.66
N PRO A 139 11.04 -19.34 -16.87
CA PRO A 139 12.47 -19.09 -17.17
C PRO A 139 13.15 -17.97 -16.38
N ALA A 140 12.40 -17.04 -15.80
CA ALA A 140 12.95 -16.00 -14.96
C ALA A 140 13.34 -16.50 -13.55
N GLU A 141 12.83 -17.66 -13.14
CA GLU A 141 13.13 -18.24 -11.83
C GLU A 141 14.64 -18.51 -11.67
N GLY A 142 15.20 -18.05 -10.55
CA GLY A 142 16.64 -18.12 -10.29
C GLY A 142 17.51 -17.15 -11.09
N VAL A 143 16.93 -16.31 -11.96
CA VAL A 143 17.63 -15.29 -12.75
C VAL A 143 17.22 -13.88 -12.34
N LEU A 144 15.93 -13.64 -12.30
CA LEU A 144 15.35 -12.38 -11.83
C LEU A 144 14.72 -12.56 -10.45
N GLU A 145 14.60 -11.47 -9.73
CA GLU A 145 14.00 -11.39 -8.41
C GLU A 145 13.00 -10.22 -8.36
N ALA A 146 12.02 -10.30 -7.47
CA ALA A 146 11.19 -9.17 -7.18
C ALA A 146 12.06 -7.98 -6.71
N GLY A 147 11.76 -6.78 -7.21
CA GLY A 147 12.57 -5.59 -6.98
C GLY A 147 13.59 -5.29 -8.08
N ASP A 148 13.86 -6.22 -9.00
CA ASP A 148 14.68 -5.94 -10.18
C ASP A 148 14.03 -4.91 -11.08
N ARG A 149 14.85 -4.06 -11.69
CA ARG A 149 14.40 -3.10 -12.68
C ARG A 149 15.01 -3.40 -14.04
N ILE A 150 14.22 -3.94 -14.96
CA ILE A 150 14.64 -4.22 -16.33
C ILE A 150 14.68 -2.92 -17.10
N VAL A 151 15.84 -2.61 -17.69
CA VAL A 151 16.08 -1.37 -18.44
C VAL A 151 16.21 -1.61 -19.94
N ALA A 152 16.61 -2.81 -20.39
CA ALA A 152 16.66 -3.15 -21.81
C ALA A 152 16.44 -4.65 -22.05
N ILE A 153 15.97 -5.00 -23.25
CA ILE A 153 15.98 -6.38 -23.79
C ILE A 153 16.62 -6.33 -25.17
N ASP A 154 17.55 -7.25 -25.41
CA ASP A 154 18.33 -7.34 -26.66
C ASP A 154 18.93 -5.98 -27.05
N GLY A 155 19.40 -5.21 -26.04
CA GLY A 155 19.95 -3.86 -26.20
C GLY A 155 18.91 -2.77 -26.48
N LYS A 156 17.60 -3.08 -26.51
CA LYS A 156 16.52 -2.11 -26.75
C LYS A 156 15.92 -1.63 -25.45
N GLU A 157 15.82 -0.32 -25.28
CA GLU A 157 15.08 0.33 -24.19
C GLU A 157 13.61 0.52 -24.58
N PHE A 158 12.71 0.41 -23.60
CA PHE A 158 11.28 0.57 -23.79
C PHE A 158 10.77 1.75 -22.97
N LYS A 159 9.69 2.39 -23.45
CA LYS A 159 9.06 3.55 -22.78
C LYS A 159 7.81 3.15 -21.95
N SER A 160 7.49 1.87 -21.90
CA SER A 160 6.41 1.32 -21.07
C SER A 160 6.54 -0.20 -20.97
N SER A 161 5.97 -0.77 -19.90
CA SER A 161 5.84 -2.21 -19.71
C SER A 161 5.01 -2.88 -20.81
N ARG A 162 4.05 -2.14 -21.38
CA ARG A 162 3.27 -2.62 -22.53
C ARG A 162 4.17 -2.86 -23.75
N LEU A 163 4.98 -1.87 -24.15
CA LEU A 163 5.90 -2.01 -25.29
C LEU A 163 6.92 -3.13 -25.08
N PHE A 164 7.39 -3.29 -23.83
CA PHE A 164 8.22 -4.41 -23.43
C PHE A 164 7.49 -5.75 -23.66
N THR A 165 6.25 -5.88 -23.19
CA THR A 165 5.44 -7.08 -23.35
C THR A 165 5.17 -7.36 -24.83
N ASP A 166 4.78 -6.34 -25.61
CA ASP A 166 4.54 -6.46 -27.04
C ASP A 166 5.78 -6.99 -27.76
N TYR A 167 6.97 -6.51 -27.40
CA TYR A 167 8.23 -7.02 -27.97
C TYR A 167 8.45 -8.50 -27.65
N ILE A 168 8.22 -8.92 -26.39
CA ILE A 168 8.34 -10.35 -26.00
C ILE A 168 7.34 -11.22 -26.77
N GLN A 169 6.13 -10.73 -27.03
CA GLN A 169 5.13 -11.49 -27.79
C GLN A 169 5.50 -11.68 -29.28
N THR A 170 6.46 -10.92 -29.82
CA THR A 170 7.00 -11.19 -31.17
C THR A 170 7.94 -12.38 -31.24
N LYS A 171 8.39 -12.90 -30.08
CA LYS A 171 9.39 -13.98 -29.97
C LYS A 171 8.74 -15.34 -29.88
N GLN A 172 9.49 -16.38 -30.31
CA GLN A 172 9.03 -17.76 -30.24
C GLN A 172 9.42 -18.42 -28.91
N PRO A 173 8.63 -19.40 -28.43
CA PRO A 173 9.05 -20.24 -27.29
C PRO A 173 10.38 -20.90 -27.59
N GLY A 174 11.30 -20.92 -26.59
CA GLY A 174 12.66 -21.41 -26.73
C GLY A 174 13.66 -20.37 -27.25
N GLU A 175 13.20 -19.23 -27.79
CA GLU A 175 14.08 -18.15 -28.20
C GLU A 175 14.72 -17.48 -26.98
N LYS A 176 16.02 -17.18 -27.09
CA LYS A 176 16.79 -16.52 -26.04
C LYS A 176 16.72 -15.01 -26.22
N VAL A 177 16.46 -14.31 -25.15
CA VAL A 177 16.56 -12.86 -25.07
C VAL A 177 17.60 -12.46 -24.02
N THR A 178 18.34 -11.40 -24.29
CA THR A 178 19.29 -10.82 -23.35
C THR A 178 18.64 -9.71 -22.57
N ILE A 179 18.56 -9.84 -21.23
CA ILE A 179 17.92 -8.87 -20.35
C ILE A 179 19.00 -8.09 -19.63
N THR A 180 18.92 -6.76 -19.74
CA THR A 180 19.72 -5.84 -18.92
C THR A 180 18.84 -5.31 -17.81
N PHE A 181 19.24 -5.50 -16.55
CA PHE A 181 18.48 -5.08 -15.38
C PHE A 181 19.36 -4.49 -14.30
N ILE A 182 18.77 -3.80 -13.34
CA ILE A 182 19.43 -3.21 -12.18
C ILE A 182 18.90 -3.90 -10.93
N ARG A 183 19.81 -4.48 -10.15
CA ARG A 183 19.59 -5.06 -8.82
C ARG A 183 20.54 -4.41 -7.84
N ASN A 184 20.06 -3.89 -6.71
CA ASN A 184 20.87 -3.24 -5.67
C ASN A 184 21.81 -2.14 -6.23
N LYS A 185 21.34 -1.37 -7.22
CA LYS A 185 22.07 -0.31 -7.96
C LYS A 185 23.17 -0.84 -8.90
N GLU A 186 23.38 -2.13 -9.01
CA GLU A 186 24.30 -2.75 -9.94
C GLU A 186 23.60 -3.13 -11.25
N LYS A 187 24.24 -2.81 -12.37
CA LYS A 187 23.74 -3.18 -13.70
C LYS A 187 24.22 -4.59 -14.05
N MET A 188 23.30 -5.47 -14.37
CA MET A 188 23.53 -6.87 -14.69
C MET A 188 22.95 -7.21 -16.05
N GLU A 189 23.52 -8.25 -16.69
CA GLU A 189 23.03 -8.78 -17.96
C GLU A 189 22.94 -10.31 -17.87
N LYS A 190 21.81 -10.85 -18.29
CA LYS A 190 21.54 -12.30 -18.31
C LYS A 190 20.73 -12.68 -19.53
N SER A 191 20.95 -13.90 -20.01
CA SER A 191 20.18 -14.48 -21.11
C SER A 191 19.11 -15.40 -20.55
N ILE A 192 17.86 -15.25 -21.00
CA ILE A 192 16.71 -16.05 -20.61
C ILE A 192 16.05 -16.65 -21.85
N SER A 193 15.77 -17.96 -21.84
CA SER A 193 14.97 -18.60 -22.88
C SER A 193 13.49 -18.40 -22.57
N LEU A 194 12.69 -18.00 -23.56
CA LEU A 194 11.26 -17.77 -23.36
C LEU A 194 10.49 -19.09 -23.37
N LYS A 195 9.39 -19.16 -22.59
CA LYS A 195 8.51 -20.33 -22.48
C LYS A 195 7.05 -19.91 -22.67
N LYS A 196 6.20 -20.83 -23.10
CA LYS A 196 4.74 -20.62 -23.08
C LYS A 196 4.22 -20.65 -21.65
N PHE A 197 3.19 -19.86 -21.36
CA PHE A 197 2.50 -19.96 -20.08
C PHE A 197 1.56 -21.15 -20.05
N GLU A 198 1.61 -21.91 -18.97
CA GLU A 198 0.66 -23.01 -18.74
C GLU A 198 -0.78 -22.47 -18.66
N GLY A 199 -1.70 -23.11 -19.39
CA GLY A 199 -3.09 -22.65 -19.49
C GLY A 199 -3.32 -21.46 -20.44
N ASN A 200 -2.26 -20.89 -21.03
CA ASN A 200 -2.38 -19.86 -22.10
C ASN A 200 -1.27 -20.03 -23.12
N GLU A 201 -1.42 -21.04 -23.97
CA GLU A 201 -0.42 -21.43 -24.97
C GLU A 201 -0.14 -20.36 -26.04
N GLN A 202 -0.97 -19.34 -26.16
CA GLN A 202 -0.78 -18.22 -27.08
C GLN A 202 0.19 -17.17 -26.51
N LYS A 203 0.48 -17.20 -25.20
CA LYS A 203 1.39 -16.25 -24.57
C LYS A 203 2.77 -16.84 -24.35
N THR A 204 3.77 -16.15 -24.88
CA THR A 204 5.21 -16.45 -24.65
C THR A 204 5.76 -15.43 -23.66
N GLY A 205 6.62 -15.86 -22.75
CA GLY A 205 7.23 -14.96 -21.78
C GLY A 205 8.29 -15.59 -20.92
N MET A 206 8.81 -14.81 -19.98
CA MET A 206 9.82 -15.24 -19.02
C MET A 206 9.22 -15.59 -17.64
N GLY A 207 7.95 -15.26 -17.39
CA GLY A 207 7.27 -15.58 -16.13
C GLY A 207 7.54 -14.56 -15.03
N ILE A 208 7.26 -13.29 -15.27
CA ILE A 208 7.33 -12.23 -14.26
C ILE A 208 6.01 -11.46 -14.19
N GLY A 209 5.62 -11.07 -12.98
CA GLY A 209 4.68 -9.98 -12.75
C GLY A 209 5.43 -8.65 -12.89
N LEU A 210 4.89 -7.73 -13.66
CA LEU A 210 5.62 -6.52 -14.04
C LEU A 210 4.77 -5.25 -13.94
N ALA A 211 5.44 -4.13 -13.72
CA ALA A 211 4.82 -2.81 -13.70
C ALA A 211 5.75 -1.75 -14.29
N ASP A 212 5.19 -0.59 -14.64
CA ASP A 212 5.98 0.56 -15.06
C ASP A 212 6.76 1.15 -13.87
N GLN A 213 8.07 1.29 -14.00
CA GLN A 213 8.85 2.11 -13.09
C GLN A 213 8.99 3.51 -13.67
N LYS A 214 8.36 4.47 -13.01
CA LYS A 214 8.42 5.88 -13.36
C LYS A 214 8.99 6.67 -12.18
N LYS A 215 9.60 7.79 -12.49
CA LYS A 215 10.03 8.78 -11.52
C LYS A 215 9.35 10.10 -11.82
N LEU A 216 8.63 10.61 -10.84
CA LEU A 216 8.06 11.95 -10.92
C LEU A 216 9.12 13.00 -10.56
N VAL A 217 9.26 14.01 -11.41
CA VAL A 217 10.12 15.18 -11.19
C VAL A 217 9.22 16.41 -11.09
N SER A 218 9.17 17.01 -9.92
CA SER A 218 8.29 18.15 -9.60
C SER A 218 9.07 19.44 -9.36
N LYS A 219 8.44 20.58 -9.62
CA LYS A 219 8.94 21.90 -9.30
C LYS A 219 7.83 22.75 -8.66
N PRO A 220 7.92 23.07 -7.33
CA PRO A 220 9.00 22.78 -6.38
C PRO A 220 9.23 21.29 -6.13
N LYS A 221 10.42 20.94 -5.61
CA LYS A 221 10.75 19.54 -5.28
C LYS A 221 9.99 19.08 -4.05
N VAL A 222 9.40 17.90 -4.13
CA VAL A 222 8.75 17.20 -3.00
C VAL A 222 9.63 16.05 -2.54
N LYS A 223 9.74 15.87 -1.23
CA LYS A 223 10.36 14.71 -0.59
C LYS A 223 9.34 14.07 0.34
N LEU A 224 9.17 12.76 0.21
CA LEU A 224 8.31 11.94 1.07
C LEU A 224 9.20 10.93 1.82
N LYS A 225 9.17 10.96 3.15
CA LYS A 225 9.95 10.09 4.04
C LYS A 225 9.03 9.04 4.67
N ALA A 226 8.56 8.10 3.86
CA ALA A 226 7.60 7.07 4.28
C ALA A 226 8.11 5.64 4.03
N ASP A 227 9.43 5.42 4.07
CA ASP A 227 10.07 4.15 3.68
C ASP A 227 9.63 2.96 4.57
N SER A 228 9.18 3.23 5.80
CA SER A 228 8.67 2.20 6.73
C SER A 228 7.17 1.94 6.62
N ILE A 229 6.46 2.65 5.75
CA ILE A 229 5.01 2.55 5.58
C ILE A 229 4.74 1.91 4.22
N GLY A 230 4.04 0.77 4.20
CA GLY A 230 3.63 0.07 2.98
C GLY A 230 2.18 0.34 2.58
N GLY A 231 1.87 0.01 1.32
CA GLY A 231 0.52 0.07 0.78
C GLY A 231 0.06 1.48 0.34
N PRO A 232 -0.96 1.57 -0.52
CA PRO A 232 -1.33 2.82 -1.19
C PRO A 232 -2.29 3.72 -0.40
N SER A 233 -2.70 3.32 0.81
CA SER A 233 -3.83 3.91 1.55
C SER A 233 -3.61 5.30 2.15
N ALA A 234 -2.40 5.87 2.02
CA ALA A 234 -2.05 7.20 2.50
C ALA A 234 -2.18 8.30 1.42
N GLY A 235 -2.53 7.93 0.18
CA GLY A 235 -2.51 8.81 -0.98
C GLY A 235 -3.31 10.10 -0.79
N LEU A 236 -4.55 10.00 -0.32
CA LEU A 236 -5.38 11.17 -0.02
C LEU A 236 -4.69 12.14 0.95
N MET A 237 -4.16 11.62 2.04
CA MET A 237 -3.58 12.46 3.07
C MET A 237 -2.24 13.08 2.63
N PHE A 238 -1.45 12.38 1.83
CA PHE A 238 -0.27 12.94 1.17
C PHE A 238 -0.65 14.07 0.20
N SER A 239 -1.70 13.90 -0.62
CA SER A 239 -2.16 14.94 -1.54
C SER A 239 -2.56 16.20 -0.79
N LEU A 240 -3.32 16.07 0.28
CA LEU A 240 -3.75 17.19 1.11
C LEU A 240 -2.58 17.92 1.77
N GLU A 241 -1.60 17.20 2.31
CA GLU A 241 -0.43 17.80 2.94
C GLU A 241 0.48 18.49 1.93
N ILE A 242 0.71 17.88 0.75
CA ILE A 242 1.49 18.50 -0.33
C ILE A 242 0.81 19.77 -0.81
N TYR A 243 -0.51 19.71 -1.08
CA TYR A 243 -1.29 20.87 -1.50
C TYR A 243 -1.23 21.99 -0.45
N ASN A 244 -1.44 21.65 0.83
CA ASN A 244 -1.40 22.61 1.93
C ASN A 244 -0.05 23.36 2.03
N GLN A 245 1.08 22.67 1.72
CA GLN A 245 2.39 23.31 1.68
C GLN A 245 2.63 24.14 0.40
N LEU A 246 1.87 23.91 -0.68
CA LEU A 246 2.00 24.62 -1.96
C LEU A 246 1.20 25.92 -2.00
N VAL A 247 0.10 26.02 -1.25
CA VAL A 247 -0.83 27.16 -1.29
C VAL A 247 -0.70 28.07 -0.07
N LYS A 248 -1.27 29.28 -0.14
CA LYS A 248 -1.22 30.25 0.98
C LYS A 248 -2.26 29.94 2.05
N GLU A 249 -3.38 29.35 1.67
CA GLU A 249 -4.47 29.02 2.59
C GLU A 249 -4.13 27.80 3.44
N ASP A 250 -4.42 27.86 4.75
CA ASP A 250 -4.24 26.72 5.64
C ASP A 250 -5.44 25.78 5.53
N VAL A 251 -5.23 24.61 4.93
CA VAL A 251 -6.28 23.59 4.75
C VAL A 251 -6.72 23.00 6.09
N ALA A 252 -5.80 22.85 7.02
CA ALA A 252 -6.09 22.25 8.32
C ALA A 252 -6.76 23.25 9.29
N LYS A 253 -6.52 24.55 9.15
CA LYS A 253 -7.11 25.63 9.98
C LYS A 253 -7.01 25.35 11.49
N GLY A 254 -5.82 24.95 11.94
CA GLY A 254 -5.55 24.64 13.34
C GLY A 254 -6.10 23.29 13.85
N ARG A 255 -6.90 22.57 13.04
CA ARG A 255 -7.55 21.30 13.44
C ARG A 255 -6.61 20.10 13.32
N LYS A 256 -6.92 19.03 14.09
CA LYS A 256 -6.30 17.71 13.96
C LYS A 256 -7.16 16.85 13.04
N ILE A 257 -6.69 16.59 11.83
CA ILE A 257 -7.40 15.90 10.79
C ILE A 257 -6.67 14.61 10.46
N ALA A 258 -7.30 13.47 10.70
CA ALA A 258 -6.83 12.17 10.23
C ALA A 258 -7.63 11.72 9.02
N GLY A 259 -7.11 10.76 8.30
CA GLY A 259 -7.84 10.17 7.17
C GLY A 259 -7.07 9.06 6.50
N THR A 260 -7.70 8.51 5.49
CA THR A 260 -7.14 7.45 4.65
C THR A 260 -7.83 7.45 3.29
N GLY A 261 -7.22 6.81 2.31
CA GLY A 261 -7.74 6.64 0.96
C GLY A 261 -6.61 6.41 -0.03
N THR A 262 -6.80 5.52 -0.99
CA THR A 262 -5.92 5.51 -2.16
C THR A 262 -6.15 6.79 -2.95
N MET A 263 -5.19 7.16 -3.78
CA MET A 263 -5.30 8.32 -4.66
C MET A 263 -5.00 7.88 -6.09
N GLU A 264 -6.00 8.06 -6.95
CA GLU A 264 -5.84 7.86 -8.38
C GLU A 264 -5.37 9.18 -9.05
N PRO A 265 -4.72 9.10 -10.22
CA PRO A 265 -4.21 10.30 -10.90
C PRO A 265 -5.28 11.33 -11.28
N ASP A 266 -6.53 10.92 -11.40
CA ASP A 266 -7.68 11.78 -11.67
C ASP A 266 -8.30 12.43 -10.43
N GLY A 267 -7.69 12.22 -9.25
CA GLY A 267 -8.18 12.73 -7.98
C GLY A 267 -9.21 11.85 -7.28
N THR A 268 -9.58 10.70 -7.86
CA THR A 268 -10.51 9.75 -7.22
C THR A 268 -9.88 9.12 -5.98
N VAL A 269 -10.67 9.07 -4.90
CA VAL A 269 -10.30 8.43 -3.62
C VAL A 269 -10.86 7.01 -3.58
N GLY A 270 -9.98 6.03 -3.53
CA GLY A 270 -10.37 4.63 -3.56
C GLY A 270 -10.38 3.95 -2.20
N ARG A 271 -10.97 2.73 -2.22
CA ARG A 271 -11.13 1.84 -1.07
C ARG A 271 -9.79 1.43 -0.46
N ILE A 272 -9.81 1.21 0.86
CA ILE A 272 -8.66 0.70 1.63
C ILE A 272 -9.09 -0.47 2.54
N GLY A 273 -8.13 -1.22 3.05
CA GLY A 273 -8.33 -2.22 4.09
C GLY A 273 -8.15 -1.66 5.50
N GLY A 274 -8.81 -2.29 6.48
CA GLY A 274 -8.65 -1.97 7.90
C GLY A 274 -9.17 -0.60 8.29
N ILE A 275 -10.32 -0.19 7.76
CA ILE A 275 -10.90 1.13 8.07
C ILE A 275 -11.28 1.24 9.55
N ALA A 276 -11.83 0.19 10.15
CA ALA A 276 -12.18 0.17 11.56
C ALA A 276 -10.95 0.40 12.45
N GLN A 277 -9.86 -0.31 12.17
CA GLN A 277 -8.58 -0.19 12.86
C GLN A 277 -8.00 1.23 12.74
N LYS A 278 -8.16 1.86 11.59
CA LYS A 278 -7.68 3.22 11.30
C LYS A 278 -8.50 4.29 12.03
N VAL A 279 -9.81 4.11 12.15
CA VAL A 279 -10.67 4.99 12.95
C VAL A 279 -10.26 4.94 14.43
N VAL A 280 -10.01 3.74 14.97
CA VAL A 280 -9.50 3.56 16.33
C VAL A 280 -8.14 4.23 16.52
N ALA A 281 -7.24 4.12 15.55
CA ALA A 281 -5.92 4.77 15.60
C ALA A 281 -6.04 6.31 15.57
N ALA A 282 -6.95 6.85 14.76
CA ALA A 282 -7.21 8.29 14.67
C ALA A 282 -7.81 8.86 15.96
N ASP A 283 -8.78 8.18 16.55
CA ASP A 283 -9.40 8.55 17.81
C ASP A 283 -8.36 8.60 18.96
N LYS A 284 -7.53 7.56 19.05
CA LYS A 284 -6.41 7.48 19.99
C LYS A 284 -5.43 8.66 19.87
N ALA A 285 -5.23 9.18 18.67
CA ALA A 285 -4.36 10.33 18.41
C ALA A 285 -5.07 11.68 18.67
N GLY A 286 -6.34 11.66 19.03
CA GLY A 286 -7.15 12.85 19.31
C GLY A 286 -7.50 13.64 18.03
N ALA A 287 -7.74 12.94 16.92
CA ALA A 287 -8.25 13.55 15.71
C ALA A 287 -9.66 14.12 15.93
N GLU A 288 -9.93 15.29 15.38
CA GLU A 288 -11.24 15.95 15.42
C GLU A 288 -12.10 15.53 14.21
N ILE A 289 -11.43 15.24 13.10
CA ILE A 289 -12.03 14.87 11.82
C ILE A 289 -11.31 13.64 11.28
N PHE A 290 -12.09 12.72 10.70
CA PHE A 290 -11.58 11.59 9.94
C PHE A 290 -12.18 11.56 8.54
N LEU A 291 -11.33 11.69 7.52
CA LEU A 291 -11.70 11.59 6.12
C LEU A 291 -11.72 10.11 5.71
N ALA A 292 -12.89 9.61 5.33
CA ALA A 292 -13.09 8.21 4.96
C ALA A 292 -13.58 8.07 3.52
N PRO A 293 -13.02 7.16 2.71
CA PRO A 293 -13.52 6.89 1.36
C PRO A 293 -14.99 6.45 1.38
N ASP A 294 -15.86 7.12 0.64
CA ASP A 294 -17.20 6.60 0.36
C ASP A 294 -17.19 5.92 -1.01
N ASP A 295 -16.49 4.82 -1.05
CA ASP A 295 -16.16 4.05 -2.23
C ASP A 295 -17.38 3.34 -2.84
N TYR A 296 -17.40 3.25 -4.16
CA TYR A 296 -18.41 2.48 -4.87
C TYR A 296 -18.18 0.97 -4.69
N ILE A 297 -19.22 0.24 -4.29
CA ILE A 297 -19.20 -1.22 -4.15
C ILE A 297 -19.80 -1.84 -5.40
N SER A 298 -18.98 -2.47 -6.22
CA SER A 298 -19.44 -3.13 -7.44
C SER A 298 -20.35 -4.34 -7.13
N PRO A 299 -21.27 -4.70 -8.05
CA PRO A 299 -22.10 -5.91 -7.89
C PRO A 299 -21.28 -7.18 -7.73
N GLU A 300 -20.14 -7.30 -8.40
CA GLU A 300 -19.21 -8.43 -8.30
C GLU A 300 -18.60 -8.52 -6.91
N LEU A 301 -18.17 -7.38 -6.34
CA LEU A 301 -17.61 -7.32 -4.99
C LEU A 301 -18.67 -7.68 -3.94
N LYS A 302 -19.92 -7.22 -4.10
CA LYS A 302 -21.04 -7.61 -3.22
C LYS A 302 -21.35 -9.12 -3.26
N LYS A 303 -21.20 -9.74 -4.43
CA LYS A 303 -21.37 -11.21 -4.56
C LYS A 303 -20.24 -11.97 -3.88
N ARG A 304 -19.00 -11.48 -4.00
CA ARG A 304 -17.82 -12.12 -3.41
C ARG A 304 -17.74 -11.95 -1.89
N VAL A 305 -18.14 -10.77 -1.39
CA VAL A 305 -18.12 -10.43 0.03
C VAL A 305 -19.52 -9.97 0.45
N PRO A 306 -20.40 -10.90 0.87
CA PRO A 306 -21.74 -10.55 1.33
C PRO A 306 -21.71 -9.58 2.53
N GLY A 307 -22.52 -8.55 2.47
CA GLY A 307 -22.61 -7.56 3.55
C GLY A 307 -21.55 -6.46 3.52
N ILE A 308 -20.66 -6.46 2.53
CA ILE A 308 -19.68 -5.39 2.35
C ILE A 308 -20.36 -4.03 2.20
N VAL A 309 -19.83 -3.03 2.87
CA VAL A 309 -20.26 -1.62 2.80
C VAL A 309 -19.09 -0.74 2.40
N SER A 310 -19.35 0.54 2.05
CA SER A 310 -18.26 1.49 1.79
C SER A 310 -17.41 1.73 3.04
N ASN A 311 -16.15 2.13 2.85
CA ASN A 311 -15.27 2.44 3.98
C ASN A 311 -15.89 3.54 4.87
N TYR A 312 -16.56 4.53 4.30
CA TYR A 312 -17.26 5.55 5.08
C TYR A 312 -18.33 4.95 6.00
N LYS A 313 -19.18 4.07 5.49
CA LYS A 313 -20.24 3.46 6.31
C LYS A 313 -19.68 2.60 7.43
N GLU A 314 -18.61 1.89 7.17
CA GLU A 314 -17.90 1.11 8.18
C GLU A 314 -17.22 2.02 9.21
N ALA A 315 -16.56 3.11 8.77
CA ALA A 315 -15.96 4.11 9.66
C ALA A 315 -16.99 4.76 10.61
N VAL A 316 -18.19 5.09 10.10
CA VAL A 316 -19.29 5.63 10.92
C VAL A 316 -19.77 4.62 11.95
N ARG A 317 -19.89 3.32 11.59
CA ARG A 317 -20.24 2.26 12.55
C ARG A 317 -19.20 2.14 13.64
N THR A 318 -17.93 2.09 13.28
CA THR A 318 -16.81 2.01 14.24
C THR A 318 -16.78 3.24 15.15
N ALA A 319 -16.91 4.44 14.61
CA ALA A 319 -16.91 5.68 15.40
C ALA A 319 -18.03 5.68 16.44
N LYS A 320 -19.22 5.18 16.10
CA LYS A 320 -20.34 5.03 17.03
C LYS A 320 -20.05 3.97 18.09
N ASP A 321 -19.43 2.85 17.70
CA ASP A 321 -19.14 1.73 18.58
C ASP A 321 -18.09 2.09 19.66
N ILE A 322 -17.09 2.90 19.31
CA ILE A 322 -16.08 3.40 20.26
C ILE A 322 -16.48 4.69 20.98
N ASP A 323 -17.72 5.17 20.76
CA ASP A 323 -18.26 6.42 21.34
C ASP A 323 -17.35 7.64 21.15
N THR A 324 -16.71 7.78 19.96
CA THR A 324 -15.85 8.92 19.68
C THR A 324 -16.65 10.16 19.28
N LYS A 325 -16.10 11.35 19.62
CA LYS A 325 -16.60 12.65 19.16
C LYS A 325 -16.01 13.08 17.81
N MET A 326 -15.08 12.31 17.27
CA MET A 326 -14.43 12.54 16.00
C MET A 326 -15.45 12.52 14.86
N LYS A 327 -15.49 13.57 14.04
CA LYS A 327 -16.41 13.67 12.91
C LYS A 327 -15.92 12.83 11.74
N ILE A 328 -16.71 11.85 11.29
CA ILE A 328 -16.40 11.06 10.10
C ILE A 328 -16.98 11.77 8.87
N VAL A 329 -16.15 12.00 7.87
CA VAL A 329 -16.49 12.75 6.65
C VAL A 329 -16.31 11.87 5.43
N PRO A 330 -17.38 11.68 4.61
CA PRO A 330 -17.25 10.93 3.37
C PRO A 330 -16.47 11.73 2.32
N VAL A 331 -15.60 11.04 1.58
CA VAL A 331 -14.87 11.62 0.45
C VAL A 331 -14.86 10.65 -0.73
N HIS A 332 -15.20 11.16 -1.93
CA HIS A 332 -15.08 10.41 -3.19
C HIS A 332 -13.86 10.88 -3.98
N THR A 333 -13.50 12.15 -3.82
CA THR A 333 -12.41 12.80 -4.55
C THR A 333 -11.54 13.65 -3.63
N PHE A 334 -10.37 14.03 -4.13
CA PHE A 334 -9.52 15.04 -3.48
C PHE A 334 -10.27 16.37 -3.30
N ASP A 335 -11.03 16.79 -4.31
CA ASP A 335 -11.78 18.04 -4.29
C ASP A 335 -12.90 18.05 -3.24
N ASP A 336 -13.55 16.90 -3.00
CA ASP A 336 -14.53 16.76 -1.91
C ASP A 336 -13.86 17.03 -0.56
N ALA A 337 -12.71 16.38 -0.33
CA ALA A 337 -11.95 16.55 0.91
C ALA A 337 -11.50 18.00 1.08
N LEU A 338 -10.94 18.61 0.04
CA LEU A 338 -10.47 19.99 0.06
C LEU A 338 -11.61 20.97 0.30
N THR A 339 -12.73 20.83 -0.42
CA THR A 339 -13.93 21.65 -0.26
C THR A 339 -14.48 21.59 1.16
N TYR A 340 -14.58 20.38 1.72
CA TYR A 340 -15.02 20.23 3.11
C TYR A 340 -14.06 20.91 4.09
N LEU A 341 -12.76 20.75 3.94
CA LEU A 341 -11.78 21.32 4.85
C LEU A 341 -11.74 22.85 4.79
N LEU A 342 -11.89 23.43 3.60
CA LEU A 342 -11.87 24.88 3.39
C LEU A 342 -13.17 25.55 3.80
N ASN A 343 -14.34 24.94 3.56
CA ASN A 343 -15.65 25.56 3.76
C ASN A 343 -16.34 25.12 5.07
N GLY A 344 -15.86 24.04 5.70
CA GLY A 344 -16.41 23.53 6.96
C GLY A 344 -17.81 22.92 6.83
N LYS A 345 -18.20 22.53 5.62
CA LYS A 345 -19.54 21.98 5.33
C LYS A 345 -19.44 20.64 4.64
#